data_e1d174c36111668a263ccc1d20a31b52
#
_entry.id   e1d174c36111668a263ccc1d20a31b52
#
_cell.length_a   1.000
_cell.length_b   1.000
_cell.length_c   1.000
_cell.angle_alpha   90.00
_cell.angle_beta   90.00
_cell.angle_gamma   90.00
#
_symmetry.space_group_name_H-M   'P 1'
#
loop_
_entity.id
_entity.type
_entity.pdbx_description
1 polymer ?
#
loop_
_entity_poly.entity_id
_entity_poly.type
_entity_poly.pdbx_seq_one_letter_code
_entity_poly.pdbx_strand_id
1 'polypeptide(L)'
;MSATPFQPISKTKPMATTDRKRQRSSSSDDAAHSKRPATGHSSSDAAVLSTVDAELSSINDLLQEEETSQKQTWQIGKRVKKLLESNDKLPISKQLDAYFLWGTALARLASLNEDPTLANAAADKFQQMLTLSQDESDEDAADAALGPVGFSLWGSSLLTVATETQSREVLDQALSKFQRAVEVDGGTTFETRFQYAKALKEGGDLVAFLEEDGDKVKQFYYNRALQMCEKLEVIYKNESIQEEEDDNEDDDQVTAEDYAEAKLLEAVLRGLLEDPSSVDDFHRTLALYQKAISLSPGSAEVLMEMTNYLAARCLNSSSLKGKVTDKEWKTLFDDLEAKYRSLLTEAGFDLRECHEICKRKDTNDQDEPEEEEIDERVPHLLNTLGKGLTAFVRAFPTLGDNQKKSQKQKKKRATGDARFTRAVEVLRSAHHFHDKLGGYYLACLYASPPFEDEEQCRTWLETADSYGALEDEFDVEEFTTMHDKTWFKRLAQPPEQIEDIDGEQRDEQDEE
;
A
#
# COMPACT_ATOMS: atom_id res chain seq x y z
N MET A 1 8.99 -4.28 -37.17
CA MET A 1 7.84 -3.39 -37.34
C MET A 1 8.23 -2.05 -36.79
N SER A 2 8.24 -1.00 -37.64
CA SER A 2 8.83 0.31 -37.34
C SER A 2 7.90 1.12 -36.43
N ALA A 3 8.43 1.51 -35.29
CA ALA A 3 7.78 2.42 -34.35
C ALA A 3 7.82 3.85 -34.89
N THR A 4 6.67 4.48 -35.03
CA THR A 4 6.53 5.91 -35.34
C THR A 4 6.84 6.74 -34.11
N PRO A 5 7.68 7.80 -34.19
CA PRO A 5 7.99 8.63 -33.03
C PRO A 5 6.85 9.61 -32.74
N PHE A 6 6.50 9.69 -31.45
CA PHE A 6 5.56 10.66 -30.88
C PHE A 6 6.07 12.10 -31.16
N GLN A 7 5.24 12.92 -31.80
CA GLN A 7 5.49 14.34 -31.95
C GLN A 7 5.05 15.11 -30.71
N PRO A 8 5.81 16.10 -30.23
CA PRO A 8 5.40 16.91 -29.07
C PRO A 8 4.29 17.89 -29.48
N ILE A 9 3.23 17.92 -28.69
CA ILE A 9 2.09 18.83 -28.81
C ILE A 9 2.57 20.27 -28.59
N SER A 10 2.27 21.13 -29.54
CA SER A 10 2.67 22.54 -29.62
C SER A 10 2.02 23.36 -28.50
N LYS A 11 2.82 24.25 -27.90
CA LYS A 11 2.45 25.26 -26.93
C LYS A 11 1.29 26.13 -27.42
N THR A 12 0.11 26.02 -26.80
CA THR A 12 -0.98 26.98 -26.94
C THR A 12 -0.71 28.20 -26.06
N LYS A 13 -0.87 29.39 -26.66
CA LYS A 13 -0.75 30.70 -26.00
C LYS A 13 -1.85 30.93 -25.00
N PRO A 14 -1.59 31.67 -23.89
CA PRO A 14 -2.64 32.04 -22.94
C PRO A 14 -3.62 33.04 -23.59
N MET A 15 -4.90 32.71 -23.53
CA MET A 15 -5.99 33.60 -23.89
C MET A 15 -6.27 34.58 -22.74
N ALA A 16 -6.45 35.85 -23.13
CA ALA A 16 -6.70 36.96 -22.25
C ALA A 16 -8.09 36.86 -21.56
N THR A 17 -8.11 37.11 -20.28
CA THR A 17 -9.31 37.30 -19.47
C THR A 17 -10.06 38.54 -19.91
N THR A 18 -11.29 38.38 -20.40
CA THR A 18 -12.22 39.47 -20.63
C THR A 18 -13.22 39.59 -19.47
N ASP A 19 -13.06 40.67 -18.71
CA ASP A 19 -14.03 41.15 -17.75
C ASP A 19 -15.41 41.30 -18.38
N ARG A 20 -16.42 40.55 -17.95
CA ARG A 20 -17.84 40.78 -18.26
C ARG A 20 -18.55 41.39 -17.04
N LYS A 21 -18.63 42.72 -17.03
CA LYS A 21 -19.53 43.46 -16.17
C LYS A 21 -20.98 43.04 -16.42
N ARG A 22 -21.63 42.57 -15.35
CA ARG A 22 -23.06 42.32 -15.30
C ARG A 22 -23.83 43.67 -15.27
N GLN A 23 -24.44 44.07 -16.37
CA GLN A 23 -25.46 45.09 -16.36
C GLN A 23 -26.79 44.49 -15.94
N ARG A 24 -27.36 45.03 -14.83
CA ARG A 24 -28.75 44.87 -14.46
C ARG A 24 -29.61 45.80 -15.33
N SER A 25 -30.56 45.28 -16.09
CA SER A 25 -31.64 46.04 -16.63
C SER A 25 -32.97 45.55 -16.06
N SER A 26 -33.58 46.43 -15.28
CA SER A 26 -34.99 46.36 -14.86
C SER A 26 -35.90 46.76 -16.04
N SER A 27 -36.88 45.97 -16.38
CA SER A 27 -38.08 46.50 -17.03
C SER A 27 -39.30 45.67 -16.61
N SER A 28 -40.28 46.42 -16.15
CA SER A 28 -41.59 46.04 -15.69
C SER A 28 -42.56 45.80 -16.86
N ASP A 29 -43.61 45.04 -16.52
CA ASP A 29 -44.96 45.04 -17.06
C ASP A 29 -45.22 44.46 -18.48
N ASP A 30 -45.95 43.34 -18.57
CA ASP A 30 -47.37 43.39 -18.91
C ASP A 30 -48.04 42.01 -18.78
N ALA A 31 -49.24 42.07 -18.21
CA ALA A 31 -50.08 40.93 -17.98
C ALA A 31 -50.82 40.50 -19.25
N ALA A 32 -50.84 39.21 -19.56
CA ALA A 32 -51.86 38.62 -20.41
C ALA A 32 -52.27 37.22 -19.93
N HIS A 33 -53.44 37.09 -19.38
CA HIS A 33 -54.09 35.85 -19.02
C HIS A 33 -54.24 34.90 -20.19
N SER A 34 -53.63 33.69 -20.09
CA SER A 34 -54.04 32.50 -20.83
C SER A 34 -54.25 31.36 -19.86
N LYS A 35 -55.50 31.07 -19.53
CA LYS A 35 -55.90 29.87 -18.78
C LYS A 35 -55.69 28.64 -19.68
N ARG A 36 -54.67 27.82 -19.40
CA ARG A 36 -54.60 26.41 -19.82
C ARG A 36 -55.13 25.54 -18.69
N PRO A 37 -55.88 24.46 -19.00
CA PRO A 37 -56.39 23.56 -17.97
C PRO A 37 -55.23 22.79 -17.32
N ALA A 38 -55.17 22.83 -15.99
CA ALA A 38 -54.30 22.03 -15.19
C ALA A 38 -54.68 20.54 -15.32
N THR A 39 -53.91 19.78 -16.06
CA THR A 39 -53.96 18.30 -16.01
C THR A 39 -53.38 17.85 -14.65
N GLY A 40 -54.28 17.30 -13.83
CA GLY A 40 -53.95 16.86 -12.46
C GLY A 40 -53.14 15.57 -12.41
N HIS A 41 -51.85 15.63 -12.73
CA HIS A 41 -50.90 14.53 -12.56
C HIS A 41 -49.66 14.88 -11.70
N SER A 42 -49.59 16.08 -11.11
CA SER A 42 -48.33 16.56 -10.50
C SER A 42 -48.10 16.22 -9.01
N SER A 43 -49.15 15.75 -8.28
CA SER A 43 -48.95 15.53 -6.83
C SER A 43 -48.42 14.14 -6.45
N SER A 44 -48.68 13.13 -7.25
CA SER A 44 -48.17 11.77 -6.98
C SER A 44 -46.67 11.62 -7.35
N ASP A 45 -46.27 12.24 -8.46
CA ASP A 45 -44.88 12.17 -8.94
C ASP A 45 -43.95 12.98 -8.02
N ALA A 46 -44.37 14.11 -7.51
CA ALA A 46 -43.61 14.90 -6.54
C ALA A 46 -43.42 14.17 -5.20
N ALA A 47 -44.43 13.42 -4.74
CA ALA A 47 -44.31 12.61 -3.53
C ALA A 47 -43.35 11.43 -3.69
N VAL A 48 -43.36 10.79 -4.87
CA VAL A 48 -42.41 9.69 -5.19
C VAL A 48 -40.97 10.23 -5.24
N LEU A 49 -40.73 11.35 -5.91
CA LEU A 49 -39.42 11.98 -6.00
C LEU A 49 -38.88 12.37 -4.62
N SER A 50 -39.70 12.96 -3.75
CA SER A 50 -39.29 13.30 -2.37
C SER A 50 -38.92 12.06 -1.56
N THR A 51 -39.58 10.93 -1.78
CA THR A 51 -39.19 9.63 -1.11
C THR A 51 -37.88 9.10 -1.64
N VAL A 52 -37.61 9.21 -2.94
CA VAL A 52 -36.38 8.81 -3.57
C VAL A 52 -35.22 9.68 -3.07
N ASP A 53 -35.41 11.00 -2.99
CA ASP A 53 -34.37 11.91 -2.45
C ASP A 53 -34.02 11.59 -1.00
N ALA A 54 -35.02 11.35 -0.15
CA ALA A 54 -34.79 10.96 1.24
C ALA A 54 -34.03 9.62 1.36
N GLU A 55 -34.36 8.65 0.47
CA GLU A 55 -33.67 7.35 0.46
C GLU A 55 -32.22 7.48 -0.01
N LEU A 56 -31.95 8.24 -1.08
CA LEU A 56 -30.59 8.49 -1.59
C LEU A 56 -29.73 9.24 -0.57
N SER A 57 -30.30 10.26 0.10
CA SER A 57 -29.62 10.97 1.18
C SER A 57 -29.25 10.01 2.31
N SER A 58 -30.21 9.21 2.80
CA SER A 58 -29.95 8.21 3.85
C SER A 58 -28.88 7.19 3.47
N ILE A 59 -28.80 6.80 2.20
CA ILE A 59 -27.78 5.89 1.69
C ILE A 59 -26.41 6.58 1.66
N ASN A 60 -26.36 7.83 1.23
CA ASN A 60 -25.15 8.61 1.20
C ASN A 60 -24.56 8.80 2.61
N ASP A 61 -25.41 9.19 3.57
CA ASP A 61 -25.00 9.36 4.96
C ASP A 61 -24.39 8.08 5.54
N LEU A 62 -25.01 6.91 5.25
CA LEU A 62 -24.47 5.61 5.66
C LEU A 62 -23.14 5.25 4.97
N LEU A 63 -22.91 5.71 3.74
CA LEU A 63 -21.62 5.47 3.06
C LEU A 63 -20.52 6.41 3.55
N GLN A 64 -20.85 7.53 4.17
CA GLN A 64 -19.89 8.45 4.76
C GLN A 64 -19.45 8.04 6.17
N GLU A 65 -20.19 7.13 6.83
CA GLU A 65 -19.76 6.57 8.12
C GLU A 65 -18.49 5.74 7.93
N GLU A 66 -17.41 6.07 8.64
CA GLU A 66 -16.10 5.40 8.54
C GLU A 66 -16.16 3.93 8.91
N GLU A 67 -16.96 3.58 9.91
CA GLU A 67 -17.10 2.21 10.44
C GLU A 67 -18.22 1.37 9.76
N THR A 68 -18.60 1.74 8.53
CA THR A 68 -19.66 0.97 7.84
C THR A 68 -19.18 -0.45 7.57
N SER A 69 -19.79 -1.42 8.26
CA SER A 69 -19.43 -2.82 8.10
C SER A 69 -19.70 -3.36 6.69
N GLN A 70 -18.94 -4.37 6.28
CA GLN A 70 -19.13 -5.08 5.01
C GLN A 70 -20.60 -5.47 4.75
N LYS A 71 -21.31 -5.94 5.79
CA LYS A 71 -22.73 -6.30 5.70
C LYS A 71 -23.63 -5.11 5.43
N GLN A 72 -23.35 -3.96 6.05
CA GLN A 72 -24.10 -2.72 5.82
C GLN A 72 -23.86 -2.21 4.40
N THR A 73 -22.61 -2.17 3.95
CA THR A 73 -22.24 -1.78 2.58
C THR A 73 -22.94 -2.66 1.53
N TRP A 74 -23.01 -3.98 1.76
CA TRP A 74 -23.78 -4.89 0.91
C TRP A 74 -25.28 -4.59 0.89
N GLN A 75 -25.86 -4.24 2.05
CA GLN A 75 -27.29 -3.83 2.13
C GLN A 75 -27.54 -2.53 1.37
N ILE A 76 -26.62 -1.57 1.43
CA ILE A 76 -26.67 -0.32 0.68
C ILE A 76 -26.79 -0.62 -0.83
N GLY A 77 -25.89 -1.42 -1.39
CA GLY A 77 -25.94 -1.83 -2.79
C GLY A 77 -27.30 -2.45 -3.19
N LYS A 78 -27.88 -3.29 -2.32
CA LYS A 78 -29.22 -3.87 -2.55
C LYS A 78 -30.34 -2.83 -2.51
N ARG A 79 -30.26 -1.86 -1.59
CA ARG A 79 -31.26 -0.77 -1.49
C ARG A 79 -31.26 0.06 -2.78
N VAL A 80 -30.07 0.48 -3.25
CA VAL A 80 -29.94 1.25 -4.48
C VAL A 80 -30.45 0.47 -5.69
N LYS A 81 -30.06 -0.80 -5.82
CA LYS A 81 -30.55 -1.67 -6.89
C LYS A 81 -32.08 -1.74 -6.91
N LYS A 82 -32.69 -1.97 -5.75
CA LYS A 82 -34.16 -2.03 -5.61
C LYS A 82 -34.82 -0.69 -5.99
N LEU A 83 -34.19 0.44 -5.60
CA LEU A 83 -34.69 1.77 -5.93
C LEU A 83 -34.74 1.99 -7.45
N LEU A 84 -33.68 1.63 -8.17
CA LEU A 84 -33.60 1.71 -9.63
C LEU A 84 -34.63 0.78 -10.31
N GLU A 85 -34.75 -0.47 -9.85
CA GLU A 85 -35.68 -1.46 -10.41
C GLU A 85 -37.17 -1.13 -10.14
N SER A 86 -37.46 -0.42 -9.04
CA SER A 86 -38.87 -0.08 -8.67
C SER A 86 -39.38 1.18 -9.31
N ASN A 87 -38.53 1.98 -9.97
CA ASN A 87 -38.88 3.31 -10.48
C ASN A 87 -38.35 3.52 -11.91
N ASP A 88 -39.00 2.89 -12.89
CA ASP A 88 -38.62 2.95 -14.32
C ASP A 88 -38.60 4.38 -14.93
N LYS A 89 -39.10 5.38 -14.23
CA LYS A 89 -39.22 6.76 -14.70
C LYS A 89 -38.47 7.77 -13.83
N LEU A 90 -37.40 7.35 -13.18
CA LEU A 90 -36.57 8.29 -12.44
C LEU A 90 -35.94 9.33 -13.38
N PRO A 91 -35.92 10.62 -12.97
CA PRO A 91 -35.14 11.63 -13.67
C PRO A 91 -33.65 11.17 -13.81
N ILE A 92 -33.02 11.54 -14.90
CA ILE A 92 -31.62 11.15 -15.18
C ILE A 92 -30.72 11.56 -14.02
N SER A 93 -30.87 12.76 -13.44
CA SER A 93 -30.10 13.19 -12.27
C SER A 93 -30.20 12.20 -11.10
N LYS A 94 -31.39 11.66 -10.81
CA LYS A 94 -31.56 10.66 -9.72
C LYS A 94 -31.04 9.28 -10.07
N GLN A 95 -31.03 8.94 -11.34
CA GLN A 95 -30.37 7.72 -11.81
C GLN A 95 -28.85 7.86 -11.65
N LEU A 96 -28.26 9.00 -11.97
CA LEU A 96 -26.85 9.28 -11.80
C LEU A 96 -26.46 9.20 -10.31
N ASP A 97 -27.20 9.88 -9.42
CA ASP A 97 -26.98 9.79 -7.96
C ASP A 97 -27.04 8.32 -7.49
N ALA A 98 -28.02 7.55 -7.93
CA ALA A 98 -28.18 6.16 -7.56
C ALA A 98 -27.04 5.27 -8.08
N TYR A 99 -26.62 5.42 -9.34
CA TYR A 99 -25.48 4.66 -9.88
C TYR A 99 -24.17 5.03 -9.20
N PHE A 100 -23.97 6.31 -8.86
CA PHE A 100 -22.81 6.75 -8.11
C PHE A 100 -22.72 6.04 -6.75
N LEU A 101 -23.79 6.08 -5.95
CA LEU A 101 -23.85 5.40 -4.65
C LEU A 101 -23.68 3.87 -4.77
N TRP A 102 -24.22 3.27 -5.84
CA TRP A 102 -24.04 1.83 -6.08
C TRP A 102 -22.61 1.49 -6.46
N GLY A 103 -22.00 2.27 -7.36
CA GLY A 103 -20.59 2.12 -7.74
C GLY A 103 -19.68 2.27 -6.52
N THR A 104 -19.90 3.30 -5.68
CA THR A 104 -19.15 3.54 -4.44
C THR A 104 -19.28 2.37 -3.46
N ALA A 105 -20.49 1.84 -3.23
CA ALA A 105 -20.69 0.69 -2.36
C ALA A 105 -19.97 -0.57 -2.88
N LEU A 106 -20.00 -0.81 -4.20
CA LEU A 106 -19.30 -1.93 -4.81
C LEU A 106 -17.78 -1.76 -4.75
N ALA A 107 -17.27 -0.56 -5.01
CA ALA A 107 -15.83 -0.26 -4.92
C ALA A 107 -15.30 -0.46 -3.50
N ARG A 108 -16.05 0.00 -2.47
CA ARG A 108 -15.70 -0.23 -1.06
C ARG A 108 -15.70 -1.71 -0.70
N LEU A 109 -16.70 -2.47 -1.15
CA LEU A 109 -16.74 -3.93 -0.95
C LEU A 109 -15.61 -4.64 -1.66
N ALA A 110 -15.26 -4.21 -2.86
CA ALA A 110 -14.14 -4.75 -3.63
C ALA A 110 -12.82 -4.56 -2.89
N SER A 111 -12.59 -3.35 -2.36
CA SER A 111 -11.39 -3.05 -1.56
C SER A 111 -11.32 -3.87 -0.27
N LEU A 112 -12.45 -3.98 0.47
CA LEU A 112 -12.49 -4.74 1.73
C LEU A 112 -12.30 -6.25 1.56
N ASN A 113 -12.61 -6.81 0.39
CA ASN A 113 -12.54 -8.25 0.11
C ASN A 113 -11.46 -8.61 -0.90
N GLU A 114 -10.74 -7.64 -1.43
CA GLU A 114 -9.80 -7.83 -2.55
C GLU A 114 -10.47 -8.58 -3.72
N ASP A 115 -11.77 -8.26 -4.00
CA ASP A 115 -12.61 -9.00 -4.97
C ASP A 115 -12.67 -8.25 -6.32
N PRO A 116 -11.95 -8.73 -7.34
CA PRO A 116 -11.93 -8.14 -8.67
C PRO A 116 -13.29 -8.21 -9.38
N THR A 117 -14.15 -9.14 -8.99
CA THR A 117 -15.51 -9.25 -9.54
C THR A 117 -16.37 -8.06 -9.09
N LEU A 118 -16.27 -7.70 -7.81
CA LEU A 118 -16.94 -6.52 -7.26
C LEU A 118 -16.34 -5.23 -7.84
N ALA A 119 -15.02 -5.18 -8.00
CA ALA A 119 -14.33 -4.06 -8.63
C ALA A 119 -14.80 -3.83 -10.07
N ASN A 120 -14.89 -4.89 -10.87
CA ASN A 120 -15.42 -4.81 -12.22
C ASN A 120 -16.89 -4.35 -12.24
N ALA A 121 -17.71 -4.86 -11.32
CA ALA A 121 -19.11 -4.42 -11.19
C ALA A 121 -19.22 -2.94 -10.80
N ALA A 122 -18.30 -2.41 -9.96
CA ALA A 122 -18.23 -0.99 -9.65
C ALA A 122 -17.88 -0.16 -10.89
N ALA A 123 -16.86 -0.55 -11.63
CA ALA A 123 -16.45 0.09 -12.88
C ALA A 123 -17.60 0.16 -13.89
N ASP A 124 -18.40 -0.91 -14.01
CA ASP A 124 -19.59 -0.95 -14.84
C ASP A 124 -20.65 0.10 -14.44
N LYS A 125 -20.80 0.40 -13.13
CA LYS A 125 -21.75 1.41 -12.66
C LYS A 125 -21.28 2.82 -13.03
N PHE A 126 -20.02 3.12 -12.86
CA PHE A 126 -19.43 4.40 -13.29
C PHE A 126 -19.49 4.57 -14.82
N GLN A 127 -19.27 3.49 -15.57
CA GLN A 127 -19.45 3.52 -17.03
C GLN A 127 -20.90 3.76 -17.44
N GLN A 128 -21.89 3.20 -16.72
CA GLN A 128 -23.30 3.45 -16.94
C GLN A 128 -23.66 4.91 -16.67
N MET A 129 -23.11 5.53 -15.63
CA MET A 129 -23.26 6.97 -15.37
C MET A 129 -22.78 7.81 -16.55
N LEU A 130 -21.57 7.52 -17.04
CA LEU A 130 -21.01 8.23 -18.19
C LEU A 130 -21.91 8.10 -19.43
N THR A 131 -22.45 6.91 -19.68
CA THR A 131 -23.34 6.66 -20.81
C THR A 131 -24.65 7.46 -20.71
N LEU A 132 -25.23 7.52 -19.50
CA LEU A 132 -26.46 8.27 -19.25
C LEU A 132 -26.27 9.78 -19.37
N SER A 133 -25.10 10.30 -18.96
CA SER A 133 -24.80 11.73 -19.05
C SER A 133 -24.49 12.19 -20.48
N GLN A 134 -23.96 11.32 -21.35
CA GLN A 134 -23.67 11.64 -22.76
C GLN A 134 -24.91 11.84 -23.61
N ASP A 135 -26.07 11.28 -23.19
CA ASP A 135 -27.36 11.50 -23.90
C ASP A 135 -27.88 12.96 -23.80
N GLU A 136 -27.32 13.76 -22.87
CA GLU A 136 -27.71 15.17 -22.69
C GLU A 136 -26.91 16.17 -23.56
N SER A 137 -26.07 15.71 -24.50
CA SER A 137 -25.32 16.54 -25.47
C SER A 137 -24.31 17.54 -24.89
N ASP A 138 -23.94 17.41 -23.64
CA ASP A 138 -22.97 18.24 -22.94
C ASP A 138 -21.82 17.37 -22.36
N GLU A 139 -20.61 17.46 -22.95
CA GLU A 139 -19.46 16.70 -22.48
C GLU A 139 -19.06 17.08 -21.03
N ASP A 140 -19.35 18.33 -20.63
CA ASP A 140 -19.07 18.80 -19.27
C ASP A 140 -20.06 18.22 -18.24
N ALA A 141 -21.24 17.75 -18.67
CA ALA A 141 -22.24 17.14 -17.77
C ALA A 141 -21.78 15.79 -17.21
N ALA A 142 -21.05 15.02 -18.00
CA ALA A 142 -20.49 13.74 -17.56
C ALA A 142 -19.42 13.92 -16.48
N ASP A 143 -18.54 14.89 -16.66
CA ASP A 143 -17.50 15.23 -15.69
C ASP A 143 -18.08 15.78 -14.39
N ALA A 144 -19.13 16.62 -14.50
CA ALA A 144 -19.84 17.15 -13.34
C ALA A 144 -20.60 16.07 -12.56
N ALA A 145 -21.12 15.03 -13.24
CA ALA A 145 -21.87 13.94 -12.62
C ALA A 145 -20.96 12.98 -11.82
N LEU A 146 -19.79 12.65 -12.34
CA LEU A 146 -18.81 11.78 -11.68
C LEU A 146 -18.00 12.55 -10.65
N GLY A 147 -17.58 13.75 -10.98
CA GLY A 147 -16.66 14.52 -10.16
C GLY A 147 -15.28 13.85 -9.96
N PRO A 148 -14.37 14.49 -9.23
CA PRO A 148 -13.04 13.94 -8.96
C PRO A 148 -13.10 12.61 -8.21
N VAL A 149 -13.97 12.51 -7.20
CA VAL A 149 -14.15 11.31 -6.36
C VAL A 149 -14.64 10.12 -7.19
N GLY A 150 -15.64 10.32 -8.05
CA GLY A 150 -16.16 9.24 -8.90
C GLY A 150 -15.13 8.71 -9.88
N PHE A 151 -14.34 9.60 -10.50
CA PHE A 151 -13.22 9.17 -11.36
C PHE A 151 -12.12 8.45 -10.58
N SER A 152 -11.80 8.87 -9.35
CA SER A 152 -10.82 8.17 -8.49
C SER A 152 -11.31 6.77 -8.11
N LEU A 153 -12.56 6.63 -7.67
CA LEU A 153 -13.15 5.33 -7.33
C LEU A 153 -13.23 4.39 -8.55
N TRP A 154 -13.56 4.95 -9.72
CA TRP A 154 -13.53 4.17 -10.97
C TRP A 154 -12.11 3.73 -11.31
N GLY A 155 -11.12 4.63 -11.19
CA GLY A 155 -9.71 4.33 -11.38
C GLY A 155 -9.23 3.22 -10.46
N SER A 156 -9.53 3.29 -9.16
CA SER A 156 -9.18 2.27 -8.16
C SER A 156 -9.82 0.91 -8.49
N SER A 157 -11.10 0.90 -8.86
CA SER A 157 -11.78 -0.33 -9.26
C SER A 157 -11.12 -0.98 -10.49
N LEU A 158 -10.78 -0.20 -11.51
CA LEU A 158 -10.05 -0.71 -12.68
C LEU A 158 -8.64 -1.16 -12.33
N LEU A 159 -7.95 -0.51 -11.40
CA LEU A 159 -6.61 -0.89 -10.96
C LEU A 159 -6.63 -2.27 -10.30
N THR A 160 -7.59 -2.54 -9.41
CA THR A 160 -7.81 -3.88 -8.82
C THR A 160 -8.02 -4.93 -9.91
N VAL A 161 -8.87 -4.64 -10.91
CA VAL A 161 -9.09 -5.56 -12.04
C VAL A 161 -7.80 -5.75 -12.86
N ALA A 162 -7.02 -4.68 -13.09
CA ALA A 162 -5.77 -4.74 -13.84
C ALA A 162 -4.73 -5.62 -13.15
N THR A 163 -4.61 -5.52 -11.84
CA THR A 163 -3.68 -6.30 -11.02
C THR A 163 -4.04 -7.79 -11.08
N GLU A 164 -5.30 -8.13 -10.87
CA GLU A 164 -5.76 -9.53 -10.88
C GLU A 164 -5.69 -10.16 -12.28
N THR A 165 -6.13 -9.41 -13.31
CA THR A 165 -6.09 -9.91 -14.68
C THR A 165 -4.73 -9.78 -15.35
N GLN A 166 -3.78 -9.15 -14.68
CA GLN A 166 -2.45 -8.81 -15.21
C GLN A 166 -2.55 -8.11 -16.58
N SER A 167 -3.53 -7.20 -16.73
CA SER A 167 -3.85 -6.57 -18.00
C SER A 167 -3.31 -5.15 -18.09
N ARG A 168 -2.35 -4.93 -18.98
CA ARG A 168 -1.82 -3.61 -19.31
C ARG A 168 -2.88 -2.66 -19.84
N GLU A 169 -3.82 -3.15 -20.65
CA GLU A 169 -4.87 -2.31 -21.23
C GLU A 169 -5.81 -1.77 -20.15
N VAL A 170 -6.19 -2.60 -19.17
CA VAL A 170 -7.03 -2.19 -18.04
C VAL A 170 -6.27 -1.22 -17.14
N LEU A 171 -4.98 -1.41 -16.93
CA LEU A 171 -4.12 -0.47 -16.18
C LEU A 171 -4.11 0.92 -16.85
N ASP A 172 -3.92 0.99 -18.17
CA ASP A 172 -3.92 2.27 -18.88
C ASP A 172 -5.28 2.97 -18.78
N GLN A 173 -6.40 2.22 -18.77
CA GLN A 173 -7.73 2.77 -18.48
C GLN A 173 -7.83 3.29 -17.05
N ALA A 174 -7.36 2.54 -16.05
CA ALA A 174 -7.35 2.96 -14.64
C ALA A 174 -6.61 4.30 -14.47
N LEU A 175 -5.39 4.38 -14.96
CA LEU A 175 -4.57 5.58 -14.86
C LEU A 175 -5.16 6.78 -15.61
N SER A 176 -5.87 6.53 -16.73
CA SER A 176 -6.63 7.56 -17.44
C SER A 176 -7.75 8.14 -16.57
N LYS A 177 -8.42 7.32 -15.73
CA LYS A 177 -9.47 7.80 -14.81
C LYS A 177 -8.88 8.66 -13.68
N PHE A 178 -7.80 8.23 -13.06
CA PHE A 178 -7.10 9.05 -12.06
C PHE A 178 -6.59 10.36 -12.65
N GLN A 179 -6.04 10.34 -13.86
CA GLN A 179 -5.63 11.57 -14.54
C GLN A 179 -6.84 12.49 -14.73
N ARG A 180 -7.99 11.95 -15.17
CA ARG A 180 -9.22 12.74 -15.36
C ARG A 180 -9.73 13.31 -14.04
N ALA A 181 -9.66 12.55 -12.94
CA ALA A 181 -9.98 13.04 -11.60
C ALA A 181 -9.19 14.32 -11.26
N VAL A 182 -7.87 14.30 -11.47
CA VAL A 182 -7.00 15.46 -11.23
C VAL A 182 -7.31 16.63 -12.17
N GLU A 183 -7.70 16.38 -13.43
CA GLU A 183 -8.06 17.42 -14.39
C GLU A 183 -9.38 18.11 -14.02
N VAL A 184 -10.41 17.33 -13.63
CA VAL A 184 -11.74 17.83 -13.20
C VAL A 184 -11.61 18.63 -11.91
N ASP A 185 -10.80 18.18 -10.98
CA ASP A 185 -10.46 18.88 -9.73
C ASP A 185 -9.65 20.18 -9.96
N GLY A 186 -9.12 20.41 -11.15
CA GLY A 186 -8.16 21.48 -11.41
C GLY A 186 -6.82 21.24 -10.71
N GLY A 187 -6.66 20.10 -10.10
CA GLY A 187 -5.47 19.66 -9.38
C GLY A 187 -5.23 20.42 -8.09
N THR A 188 -6.27 20.80 -7.38
CA THR A 188 -6.23 21.58 -6.14
C THR A 188 -6.33 20.71 -4.90
N THR A 189 -7.01 19.56 -4.97
CA THR A 189 -7.26 18.68 -3.84
C THR A 189 -6.06 17.75 -3.59
N PHE A 190 -5.69 17.62 -2.32
CA PHE A 190 -4.61 16.74 -1.88
C PHE A 190 -4.94 15.28 -2.19
N GLU A 191 -6.10 14.79 -1.75
CA GLU A 191 -6.53 13.41 -1.86
C GLU A 191 -6.52 12.89 -3.31
N THR A 192 -7.10 13.63 -4.26
CA THR A 192 -7.13 13.22 -5.67
C THR A 192 -5.75 13.02 -6.26
N ARG A 193 -4.79 13.89 -5.92
CA ARG A 193 -3.39 13.76 -6.36
C ARG A 193 -2.68 12.61 -5.67
N PHE A 194 -2.95 12.41 -4.39
CA PHE A 194 -2.36 11.34 -3.61
C PHE A 194 -2.78 9.98 -4.12
N GLN A 195 -4.07 9.77 -4.37
CA GLN A 195 -4.59 8.55 -4.98
C GLN A 195 -3.97 8.28 -6.36
N TYR A 196 -3.79 9.33 -7.17
CA TYR A 196 -3.11 9.17 -8.46
C TYR A 196 -1.63 8.82 -8.31
N ALA A 197 -0.92 9.36 -7.32
CA ALA A 197 0.47 9.00 -7.03
C ALA A 197 0.60 7.53 -6.59
N LYS A 198 -0.32 7.05 -5.73
CA LYS A 198 -0.39 5.63 -5.32
C LYS A 198 -0.65 4.73 -6.53
N ALA A 199 -1.64 5.07 -7.36
CA ALA A 199 -1.96 4.31 -8.57
C ALA A 199 -0.80 4.25 -9.58
N LEU A 200 -0.03 5.32 -9.72
CA LEU A 200 1.17 5.32 -10.55
C LEU A 200 2.26 4.39 -9.99
N LYS A 201 2.44 4.33 -8.67
CA LYS A 201 3.38 3.40 -8.04
C LYS A 201 2.97 1.95 -8.30
N GLU A 202 1.72 1.59 -8.01
CA GLU A 202 1.18 0.25 -8.23
C GLU A 202 1.21 -0.14 -9.71
N GLY A 203 0.83 0.79 -10.60
CA GLY A 203 0.92 0.57 -12.04
C GLY A 203 2.35 0.33 -12.52
N GLY A 204 3.33 1.01 -11.92
CA GLY A 204 4.75 0.77 -12.19
C GLY A 204 5.19 -0.63 -11.77
N ASP A 205 4.74 -1.11 -10.62
CA ASP A 205 5.03 -2.46 -10.13
C ASP A 205 4.43 -3.53 -11.05
N LEU A 206 3.17 -3.36 -11.44
CA LEU A 206 2.49 -4.27 -12.35
C LEU A 206 3.19 -4.35 -13.72
N VAL A 207 3.57 -3.22 -14.29
CA VAL A 207 4.28 -3.18 -15.58
C VAL A 207 5.65 -3.84 -15.51
N ALA A 208 6.37 -3.68 -14.39
CA ALA A 208 7.65 -4.36 -14.18
C ALA A 208 7.52 -5.87 -14.24
N PHE A 209 6.39 -6.41 -13.78
CA PHE A 209 6.09 -7.82 -13.83
C PHE A 209 5.67 -8.30 -15.24
N LEU A 210 4.96 -7.45 -16.00
CA LEU A 210 4.35 -7.83 -17.29
C LEU A 210 5.31 -7.73 -18.49
N GLU A 211 6.30 -6.84 -18.45
CA GLU A 211 7.12 -6.48 -19.62
C GLU A 211 8.59 -6.87 -19.44
N GLU A 212 9.25 -7.41 -20.48
CA GLU A 212 10.68 -7.76 -20.47
C GLU A 212 11.59 -6.54 -20.16
N ASP A 213 11.24 -5.35 -20.66
CA ASP A 213 11.91 -4.07 -20.35
C ASP A 213 11.22 -3.30 -19.19
N GLY A 214 10.46 -4.01 -18.35
CA GLY A 214 9.58 -3.47 -17.30
C GLY A 214 10.26 -2.48 -16.36
N ASP A 215 11.54 -2.70 -16.02
CA ASP A 215 12.30 -1.80 -15.16
C ASP A 215 12.43 -0.37 -15.69
N LYS A 216 12.56 -0.19 -17.00
CA LYS A 216 12.63 1.15 -17.59
C LYS A 216 11.28 1.86 -17.58
N VAL A 217 10.22 1.09 -17.85
CA VAL A 217 8.85 1.61 -17.85
C VAL A 217 8.42 1.91 -16.41
N LYS A 218 8.75 1.05 -15.45
CA LYS A 218 8.57 1.25 -14.01
C LYS A 218 9.17 2.58 -13.54
N GLN A 219 10.41 2.88 -13.94
CA GLN A 219 11.05 4.16 -13.61
C GLN A 219 10.26 5.37 -14.12
N PHE A 220 9.63 5.27 -15.28
CA PHE A 220 8.77 6.35 -15.81
C PHE A 220 7.57 6.61 -14.90
N TYR A 221 6.88 5.54 -14.43
CA TYR A 221 5.74 5.65 -13.52
C TYR A 221 6.15 6.22 -12.17
N TYR A 222 7.24 5.73 -11.60
CA TYR A 222 7.74 6.22 -10.31
C TYR A 222 8.15 7.69 -10.35
N ASN A 223 8.83 8.12 -11.42
CA ASN A 223 9.17 9.54 -11.58
C ASN A 223 7.92 10.42 -11.72
N ARG A 224 6.87 9.92 -12.37
CA ARG A 224 5.59 10.64 -12.46
C ARG A 224 4.88 10.69 -11.11
N ALA A 225 4.91 9.61 -10.33
CA ALA A 225 4.40 9.58 -8.97
C ALA A 225 5.14 10.59 -8.06
N LEU A 226 6.47 10.64 -8.14
CA LEU A 226 7.27 11.64 -7.41
C LEU A 226 6.88 13.08 -7.75
N GLN A 227 6.61 13.39 -9.02
CA GLN A 227 6.12 14.71 -9.41
C GLN A 227 4.76 15.04 -8.78
N MET A 228 3.91 14.05 -8.52
CA MET A 228 2.66 14.26 -7.79
C MET A 228 2.96 14.52 -6.30
N CYS A 229 3.86 13.76 -5.67
CA CYS A 229 4.28 13.99 -4.28
C CYS A 229 4.86 15.41 -4.06
N GLU A 230 5.66 15.91 -5.00
CA GLU A 230 6.18 17.30 -4.94
C GLU A 230 5.05 18.35 -4.96
N LYS A 231 3.97 18.10 -5.71
CA LYS A 231 2.80 18.99 -5.74
C LYS A 231 1.97 18.89 -4.46
N LEU A 232 1.89 17.70 -3.84
CA LEU A 232 1.23 17.52 -2.54
C LEU A 232 1.87 18.37 -1.44
N GLU A 233 3.21 18.47 -1.45
CA GLU A 233 3.91 19.34 -0.50
C GLU A 233 3.50 20.82 -0.64
N VAL A 234 3.26 21.28 -1.87
CA VAL A 234 2.81 22.66 -2.11
C VAL A 234 1.39 22.87 -1.61
N ILE A 235 0.49 21.90 -1.82
CA ILE A 235 -0.91 21.96 -1.34
C ILE A 235 -0.92 22.02 0.18
N TYR A 236 -0.27 21.07 0.85
CA TYR A 236 -0.21 21.00 2.32
C TYR A 236 0.32 22.31 2.94
N LYS A 237 1.41 22.88 2.37
CA LYS A 237 1.97 24.13 2.87
C LYS A 237 1.02 25.33 2.68
N ASN A 238 0.26 25.35 1.59
CA ASN A 238 -0.68 26.45 1.35
C ASN A 238 -1.88 26.38 2.29
N GLU A 239 -2.39 25.17 2.55
CA GLU A 239 -3.49 24.95 3.50
C GLU A 239 -3.05 25.29 4.94
N SER A 240 -1.87 24.83 5.38
CA SER A 240 -1.33 25.14 6.72
C SER A 240 -1.09 26.65 6.97
N ILE A 241 -0.92 27.46 5.92
CA ILE A 241 -0.78 28.93 6.06
C ILE A 241 -2.17 29.59 6.22
N GLN A 242 -3.22 29.03 5.63
CA GLN A 242 -4.57 29.57 5.72
C GLN A 242 -5.19 29.36 7.10
N GLU A 243 -4.81 28.27 7.81
CA GLU A 243 -5.25 27.99 9.19
C GLU A 243 -4.91 29.11 10.20
N GLU A 244 -3.81 29.86 9.99
CA GLU A 244 -3.45 30.96 10.89
C GLU A 244 -4.36 32.19 10.75
N GLU A 245 -5.17 32.26 9.68
CA GLU A 245 -6.02 33.43 9.37
C GLU A 245 -7.53 33.18 9.58
N ASP A 246 -8.02 31.94 9.57
CA ASP A 246 -9.44 31.59 9.67
C ASP A 246 -9.71 30.61 10.82
N ASP A 247 -10.52 31.05 11.81
CA ASP A 247 -11.00 30.22 12.94
C ASP A 247 -12.09 29.20 12.53
N ASN A 248 -12.24 28.87 11.25
CA ASN A 248 -13.23 27.89 10.78
C ASN A 248 -12.57 26.49 10.74
N GLU A 249 -13.08 25.61 11.59
CA GLU A 249 -12.81 24.17 11.51
C GLU A 249 -13.51 23.60 10.26
N ASP A 250 -12.89 23.70 9.09
CA ASP A 250 -13.35 22.99 7.90
C ASP A 250 -12.91 21.52 7.96
N ASP A 251 -13.87 20.59 7.97
CA ASP A 251 -13.63 19.15 8.06
C ASP A 251 -12.81 18.57 6.86
N ASP A 252 -12.56 19.35 5.82
CA ASP A 252 -11.87 18.94 4.59
C ASP A 252 -10.35 19.24 4.59
N GLN A 253 -9.76 19.63 5.73
CA GLN A 253 -8.34 19.97 5.82
C GLN A 253 -7.42 18.75 5.79
N VAL A 254 -6.28 18.89 5.08
CA VAL A 254 -5.23 17.86 5.05
C VAL A 254 -4.56 17.73 6.41
N THR A 255 -4.71 16.59 7.03
CA THR A 255 -4.11 16.32 8.33
C THR A 255 -2.59 16.10 8.25
N ALA A 256 -1.91 16.18 9.39
CA ALA A 256 -0.50 15.81 9.47
C ALA A 256 -0.26 14.32 9.13
N GLU A 257 -1.25 13.47 9.38
CA GLU A 257 -1.23 12.03 9.06
C GLU A 257 -1.31 11.80 7.55
N ASP A 258 -2.22 12.47 6.84
CA ASP A 258 -2.30 12.39 5.37
C ASP A 258 -0.98 12.82 4.72
N TYR A 259 -0.38 13.89 5.25
CA TYR A 259 0.90 14.35 4.76
C TYR A 259 2.06 13.42 5.12
N ALA A 260 1.97 12.70 6.25
CA ALA A 260 2.92 11.65 6.60
C ALA A 260 2.88 10.48 5.60
N GLU A 261 1.68 10.05 5.19
CA GLU A 261 1.51 9.03 4.15
C GLU A 261 2.09 9.47 2.80
N ALA A 262 1.86 10.73 2.41
CA ALA A 262 2.46 11.26 1.19
C ALA A 262 3.99 11.30 1.26
N LYS A 263 4.57 11.62 2.43
CA LYS A 263 6.03 11.58 2.64
C LYS A 263 6.57 10.16 2.69
N LEU A 264 5.79 9.21 3.20
CA LEU A 264 6.11 7.79 3.13
C LEU A 264 6.17 7.32 1.67
N LEU A 265 5.15 7.62 0.87
CA LEU A 265 5.13 7.28 -0.56
C LEU A 265 6.33 7.90 -1.30
N GLU A 266 6.65 9.17 -1.03
CA GLU A 266 7.83 9.83 -1.61
C GLU A 266 9.12 9.10 -1.21
N ALA A 267 9.27 8.70 0.06
CA ALA A 267 10.45 7.99 0.55
C ALA A 267 10.60 6.61 -0.13
N VAL A 268 9.51 5.85 -0.24
CA VAL A 268 9.49 4.55 -0.92
C VAL A 268 9.91 4.70 -2.39
N LEU A 269 9.28 5.63 -3.12
CA LEU A 269 9.59 5.88 -4.53
C LEU A 269 11.04 6.30 -4.74
N ARG A 270 11.58 7.16 -3.88
CA ARG A 270 13.00 7.56 -3.96
C ARG A 270 13.92 6.39 -3.65
N GLY A 271 13.60 5.58 -2.63
CA GLY A 271 14.36 4.37 -2.31
C GLY A 271 14.43 3.36 -3.46
N LEU A 272 13.35 3.25 -4.24
CA LEU A 272 13.28 2.40 -5.43
C LEU A 272 14.06 2.95 -6.65
N LEU A 273 14.24 4.28 -6.73
CA LEU A 273 14.89 4.97 -7.86
C LEU A 273 16.33 5.38 -7.56
N GLU A 274 16.76 5.35 -6.31
CA GLU A 274 18.09 5.84 -5.92
C GLU A 274 19.24 4.98 -6.44
N ASP A 275 20.39 5.61 -6.68
CA ASP A 275 21.65 4.89 -6.91
C ASP A 275 22.10 4.21 -5.61
N PRO A 276 22.19 2.86 -5.57
CA PRO A 276 22.66 2.14 -4.40
C PRO A 276 24.02 2.59 -3.86
N SER A 277 24.86 3.22 -4.68
CA SER A 277 26.19 3.71 -4.29
C SER A 277 26.21 5.17 -3.82
N SER A 278 25.09 5.90 -3.95
CA SER A 278 24.98 7.32 -3.60
C SER A 278 24.63 7.48 -2.10
N VAL A 279 25.52 8.12 -1.36
CA VAL A 279 25.28 8.48 0.05
C VAL A 279 24.31 9.63 0.18
N ASP A 280 24.33 10.56 -0.76
CA ASP A 280 23.44 11.72 -0.76
C ASP A 280 21.99 11.29 -0.98
N ASP A 281 21.75 10.29 -1.86
CA ASP A 281 20.42 9.73 -2.06
C ASP A 281 19.95 8.95 -0.83
N PHE A 282 20.83 8.13 -0.25
CA PHE A 282 20.55 7.44 1.01
C PHE A 282 20.09 8.41 2.12
N HIS A 283 20.84 9.48 2.37
CA HIS A 283 20.47 10.46 3.40
C HIS A 283 19.20 11.23 3.06
N ARG A 284 18.96 11.52 1.77
CA ARG A 284 17.71 12.20 1.33
C ARG A 284 16.50 11.31 1.57
N THR A 285 16.56 10.05 1.18
CA THR A 285 15.49 9.08 1.40
C THR A 285 15.26 8.85 2.89
N LEU A 286 16.32 8.68 3.69
CA LEU A 286 16.22 8.56 5.13
C LEU A 286 15.56 9.77 5.79
N ALA A 287 15.89 10.99 5.35
CA ALA A 287 15.29 12.21 5.86
C ALA A 287 13.78 12.27 5.59
N LEU A 288 13.29 11.72 4.49
CA LEU A 288 11.86 11.64 4.18
C LEU A 288 11.14 10.67 5.13
N TYR A 289 11.71 9.48 5.38
CA TYR A 289 11.16 8.56 6.40
C TYR A 289 11.13 9.21 7.80
N GLN A 290 12.20 9.89 8.19
CA GLN A 290 12.24 10.61 9.47
C GLN A 290 11.20 11.74 9.53
N LYS A 291 10.94 12.42 8.42
CA LYS A 291 9.89 13.42 8.31
C LYS A 291 8.51 12.80 8.48
N ALA A 292 8.22 11.69 7.77
CA ALA A 292 6.97 10.96 7.91
C ALA A 292 6.71 10.52 9.37
N ILE A 293 7.72 9.92 10.03
CA ILE A 293 7.65 9.55 11.45
C ILE A 293 7.42 10.78 12.36
N SER A 294 7.99 11.94 12.03
CA SER A 294 7.80 13.16 12.84
C SER A 294 6.37 13.72 12.72
N LEU A 295 5.70 13.47 11.62
CA LEU A 295 4.33 13.87 11.34
C LEU A 295 3.30 12.91 11.96
N SER A 296 3.57 11.61 11.89
CA SER A 296 2.76 10.56 12.50
C SER A 296 3.64 9.60 13.32
N PRO A 297 3.98 9.95 14.57
CA PRO A 297 4.91 9.16 15.40
C PRO A 297 4.39 7.77 15.78
N GLY A 298 3.05 7.60 15.79
CA GLY A 298 2.37 6.34 16.10
C GLY A 298 2.16 5.43 14.89
N SER A 299 2.58 5.82 13.68
CA SER A 299 2.37 5.00 12.49
C SER A 299 3.33 3.80 12.46
N ALA A 300 2.75 2.61 12.62
CA ALA A 300 3.44 1.34 12.48
C ALA A 300 3.96 1.16 11.04
N GLU A 301 3.15 1.52 10.04
CA GLU A 301 3.46 1.39 8.63
C GLU A 301 4.71 2.17 8.25
N VAL A 302 4.80 3.46 8.62
CA VAL A 302 5.98 4.29 8.34
C VAL A 302 7.24 3.69 8.96
N LEU A 303 7.13 3.17 10.18
CA LEU A 303 8.26 2.57 10.88
C LEU A 303 8.70 1.24 10.24
N MET A 304 7.75 0.43 9.79
CA MET A 304 8.01 -0.84 9.12
C MET A 304 8.67 -0.62 7.76
N GLU A 305 8.17 0.32 6.97
CA GLU A 305 8.76 0.66 5.66
C GLU A 305 10.17 1.26 5.79
N MET A 306 10.41 2.14 6.77
CA MET A 306 11.77 2.61 7.08
C MET A 306 12.69 1.45 7.46
N THR A 307 12.21 0.47 8.20
CA THR A 307 12.99 -0.71 8.59
C THR A 307 13.34 -1.57 7.38
N ASN A 308 12.37 -1.82 6.48
CA ASN A 308 12.59 -2.54 5.23
C ASN A 308 13.66 -1.85 4.37
N TYR A 309 13.56 -0.53 4.23
CA TYR A 309 14.55 0.27 3.52
C TYR A 309 15.94 0.15 4.16
N LEU A 310 16.06 0.37 5.48
CA LEU A 310 17.33 0.28 6.19
C LEU A 310 17.94 -1.14 6.12
N ALA A 311 17.12 -2.19 6.22
CA ALA A 311 17.55 -3.57 6.10
C ALA A 311 18.16 -3.85 4.71
N ALA A 312 17.45 -3.47 3.65
CA ALA A 312 17.92 -3.65 2.28
C ALA A 312 19.22 -2.88 2.01
N ARG A 313 19.32 -1.63 2.48
CA ARG A 313 20.52 -0.79 2.30
C ARG A 313 21.70 -1.29 3.15
N CYS A 314 21.43 -1.83 4.33
CA CYS A 314 22.41 -2.40 5.22
C CYS A 314 23.05 -3.66 4.62
N LEU A 315 22.26 -4.58 4.08
CA LEU A 315 22.74 -5.79 3.40
C LEU A 315 23.59 -5.44 2.17
N ASN A 316 23.20 -4.42 1.43
CA ASN A 316 23.94 -3.89 0.28
C ASN A 316 24.99 -2.83 0.66
N SER A 317 25.39 -2.77 1.95
CA SER A 317 26.30 -1.75 2.48
C SER A 317 27.70 -1.76 1.83
N SER A 318 28.07 -2.83 1.11
CA SER A 318 29.33 -2.87 0.34
C SER A 318 29.44 -1.72 -0.67
N SER A 319 28.34 -1.24 -1.24
CA SER A 319 28.29 -0.10 -2.15
C SER A 319 28.45 1.25 -1.44
N LEU A 320 28.06 1.33 -0.17
CA LEU A 320 28.21 2.49 0.73
C LEU A 320 29.44 2.40 1.64
N LYS A 321 30.24 1.32 1.52
CA LYS A 321 31.35 1.01 2.43
C LYS A 321 32.38 2.14 2.51
N GLY A 322 32.65 2.59 3.73
CA GLY A 322 33.55 3.70 4.03
C GLY A 322 32.97 5.10 3.83
N LYS A 323 31.74 5.21 3.33
CA LYS A 323 31.01 6.48 3.18
C LYS A 323 30.01 6.68 4.32
N VAL A 324 29.28 5.62 4.70
CA VAL A 324 28.46 5.56 5.92
C VAL A 324 29.23 4.74 6.96
N THR A 325 29.43 5.28 8.16
CA THR A 325 30.25 4.63 9.18
C THR A 325 29.47 3.57 9.98
N ASP A 326 30.18 2.55 10.50
CA ASP A 326 29.57 1.54 11.39
C ASP A 326 28.87 2.18 12.61
N LYS A 327 29.39 3.31 13.09
CA LYS A 327 28.80 4.06 14.20
C LYS A 327 27.46 4.69 13.79
N GLU A 328 27.37 5.20 12.60
CA GLU A 328 26.16 5.80 12.04
C GLU A 328 25.07 4.74 11.86
N TRP A 329 25.40 3.60 11.25
CA TRP A 329 24.52 2.45 11.16
C TRP A 329 24.01 2.01 12.54
N LYS A 330 24.93 1.89 13.51
CA LYS A 330 24.55 1.54 14.88
C LYS A 330 23.55 2.56 15.46
N THR A 331 23.80 3.85 15.29
CA THR A 331 22.87 4.88 15.78
C THR A 331 21.50 4.76 15.15
N LEU A 332 21.43 4.53 13.83
CA LEU A 332 20.17 4.35 13.12
C LEU A 332 19.36 3.15 13.65
N PHE A 333 20.00 2.02 13.90
CA PHE A 333 19.32 0.84 14.43
C PHE A 333 18.99 0.96 15.93
N ASP A 334 19.80 1.65 16.72
CA ASP A 334 19.48 1.97 18.13
C ASP A 334 18.23 2.89 18.21
N ASP A 335 18.14 3.90 17.34
CA ASP A 335 16.98 4.79 17.25
C ASP A 335 15.72 4.03 16.75
N LEU A 336 15.91 3.13 15.78
CA LEU A 336 14.84 2.28 15.26
C LEU A 336 14.27 1.41 16.38
N GLU A 337 15.10 0.69 17.13
CA GLU A 337 14.66 -0.16 18.25
C GLU A 337 13.94 0.68 19.33
N ALA A 338 14.38 1.89 19.59
CA ALA A 338 13.72 2.78 20.56
C ALA A 338 12.29 3.15 20.12
N LYS A 339 12.06 3.39 18.82
CA LYS A 339 10.74 3.67 18.25
C LYS A 339 9.83 2.45 18.31
N TYR A 340 10.33 1.26 17.93
CA TYR A 340 9.57 0.01 18.10
C TYR A 340 9.19 -0.25 19.55
N ARG A 341 10.08 0.05 20.49
CA ARG A 341 9.77 -0.08 21.92
C ARG A 341 8.60 0.82 22.33
N SER A 342 8.52 2.03 21.81
CA SER A 342 7.37 2.93 22.07
C SER A 342 6.08 2.33 21.55
N LEU A 343 6.04 1.96 20.26
CA LEU A 343 4.84 1.38 19.64
C LEU A 343 4.39 0.07 20.29
N LEU A 344 5.31 -0.82 20.62
CA LEU A 344 5.01 -2.07 21.31
C LEU A 344 4.45 -1.82 22.71
N THR A 345 4.99 -0.81 23.43
CA THR A 345 4.46 -0.42 24.75
C THR A 345 3.05 0.15 24.65
N GLU A 346 2.76 0.94 23.61
CA GLU A 346 1.41 1.45 23.31
C GLU A 346 0.43 0.30 22.98
N ALA A 347 0.91 -0.75 22.32
CA ALA A 347 0.16 -1.98 22.05
C ALA A 347 0.12 -2.94 23.24
N GLY A 348 0.57 -2.53 24.43
CA GLY A 348 0.54 -3.33 25.65
C GLY A 348 1.66 -4.37 25.79
N PHE A 349 2.68 -4.36 24.91
CA PHE A 349 3.78 -5.33 24.91
C PHE A 349 5.11 -4.71 25.32
N ASP A 350 5.79 -5.28 26.35
CA ASP A 350 7.16 -4.86 26.70
C ASP A 350 8.20 -5.71 25.96
N LEU A 351 9.03 -5.06 25.18
CA LEU A 351 10.09 -5.70 24.41
C LEU A 351 11.06 -6.58 25.27
N ARG A 352 11.11 -6.38 26.59
CA ARG A 352 11.86 -7.23 27.53
C ARG A 352 11.23 -8.62 27.69
N GLU A 353 9.96 -8.79 27.45
CA GLU A 353 9.24 -10.05 27.53
C GLU A 353 9.74 -11.07 26.51
N CYS A 354 10.29 -10.60 25.36
CA CYS A 354 10.91 -11.47 24.37
C CYS A 354 11.95 -12.42 24.99
N HIS A 355 12.74 -11.95 25.96
CA HIS A 355 13.71 -12.76 26.65
C HIS A 355 13.06 -13.85 27.53
N GLU A 356 11.97 -13.52 28.21
CA GLU A 356 11.26 -14.48 29.07
C GLU A 356 10.49 -15.53 28.25
N ILE A 357 9.91 -15.13 27.11
CA ILE A 357 9.27 -16.04 26.14
C ILE A 357 10.28 -17.09 25.64
N CYS A 358 11.47 -16.65 25.25
CA CYS A 358 12.52 -17.56 24.81
C CYS A 358 12.97 -18.54 25.90
N LYS A 359 13.07 -18.09 27.16
CA LYS A 359 13.44 -18.96 28.29
C LYS A 359 12.41 -20.02 28.62
N ARG A 360 11.12 -19.68 28.58
CA ARG A 360 10.02 -20.63 28.87
C ARG A 360 10.02 -21.81 27.88
N LYS A 361 10.22 -21.54 26.59
CA LYS A 361 10.29 -22.60 25.56
C LYS A 361 11.48 -23.57 25.77
N ASP A 362 12.61 -23.08 26.30
CA ASP A 362 13.79 -23.92 26.56
C ASP A 362 13.59 -24.84 27.79
N THR A 363 12.63 -24.56 28.70
CA THR A 363 12.36 -25.33 29.93
C THR A 363 11.30 -26.41 29.80
N ASN A 364 10.63 -26.54 28.65
CA ASN A 364 9.57 -27.54 28.44
C ASN A 364 8.41 -27.46 29.46
N ASP A 365 8.21 -26.32 30.12
CA ASP A 365 7.10 -26.10 31.04
C ASP A 365 5.78 -26.10 30.25
N GLN A 366 4.99 -27.17 30.49
CA GLN A 366 3.73 -27.44 29.81
C GLN A 366 2.55 -26.60 30.35
N ASP A 367 2.80 -25.63 31.19
CA ASP A 367 1.76 -24.68 31.58
C ASP A 367 1.59 -23.69 30.39
N GLU A 368 0.66 -24.04 29.49
CA GLU A 368 0.19 -23.12 28.46
C GLU A 368 -0.30 -21.86 29.19
N PRO A 369 0.33 -20.69 28.96
CA PRO A 369 -0.21 -19.45 29.49
C PRO A 369 -1.62 -19.27 28.94
N GLU A 370 -2.55 -18.82 29.80
CA GLU A 370 -3.84 -18.31 29.34
C GLU A 370 -3.55 -17.38 28.13
N GLU A 371 -4.22 -17.60 27.00
CA GLU A 371 -4.06 -16.80 25.78
C GLU A 371 -4.40 -15.35 26.15
N GLU A 372 -3.41 -14.57 26.54
CA GLU A 372 -3.55 -13.13 26.66
C GLU A 372 -3.85 -12.58 25.27
N GLU A 373 -4.97 -11.92 25.11
CA GLU A 373 -5.35 -11.24 23.88
C GLU A 373 -4.29 -10.16 23.57
N ILE A 374 -3.39 -10.46 22.65
CA ILE A 374 -2.32 -9.55 22.23
C ILE A 374 -2.82 -8.76 21.02
N ASP A 375 -2.50 -7.47 20.96
CA ASP A 375 -2.77 -6.61 19.81
C ASP A 375 -2.18 -7.25 18.53
N GLU A 376 -3.01 -7.40 17.50
CA GLU A 376 -2.66 -8.04 16.22
C GLU A 376 -1.43 -7.43 15.55
N ARG A 377 -1.10 -6.17 15.84
CA ARG A 377 0.09 -5.48 15.31
C ARG A 377 1.40 -5.99 15.92
N VAL A 378 1.39 -6.50 17.15
CA VAL A 378 2.60 -6.90 17.89
C VAL A 378 3.44 -7.93 17.14
N PRO A 379 2.90 -9.05 16.62
CA PRO A 379 3.70 -10.03 15.88
C PRO A 379 4.38 -9.44 14.65
N HIS A 380 3.68 -8.58 13.90
CA HIS A 380 4.21 -7.94 12.68
C HIS A 380 5.31 -6.92 13.01
N LEU A 381 5.13 -6.13 14.07
CA LEU A 381 6.14 -5.19 14.56
C LEU A 381 7.41 -5.94 15.01
N LEU A 382 7.28 -7.05 15.74
CA LEU A 382 8.39 -7.88 16.16
C LEU A 382 9.10 -8.51 14.96
N ASN A 383 8.36 -9.04 13.99
CA ASN A 383 8.93 -9.63 12.78
C ASN A 383 9.77 -8.62 12.00
N THR A 384 9.24 -7.43 11.77
CA THR A 384 9.93 -6.40 11.00
C THR A 384 11.14 -5.84 11.75
N LEU A 385 11.04 -5.62 13.06
CA LEU A 385 12.20 -5.28 13.89
C LEU A 385 13.27 -6.38 13.82
N GLY A 386 12.88 -7.64 13.93
CA GLY A 386 13.75 -8.80 13.82
C GLY A 386 14.46 -8.90 12.46
N LYS A 387 13.75 -8.65 11.36
CA LYS A 387 14.30 -8.50 10.00
C LYS A 387 15.41 -7.43 9.96
N GLY A 388 15.12 -6.24 10.47
CA GLY A 388 16.08 -5.14 10.54
C GLY A 388 17.33 -5.50 11.34
N LEU A 389 17.16 -6.07 12.55
CA LEU A 389 18.26 -6.50 13.40
C LEU A 389 19.08 -7.61 12.73
N THR A 390 18.45 -8.55 12.03
CA THR A 390 19.11 -9.60 11.25
C THR A 390 20.00 -9.01 10.17
N ALA A 391 19.48 -8.08 9.38
CA ALA A 391 20.24 -7.38 8.34
C ALA A 391 21.45 -6.64 8.93
N PHE A 392 21.27 -5.96 10.07
CA PHE A 392 22.35 -5.24 10.74
C PHE A 392 23.43 -6.18 11.27
N VAL A 393 23.07 -7.30 11.90
CA VAL A 393 24.01 -8.30 12.42
C VAL A 393 24.80 -8.97 11.28
N ARG A 394 24.15 -9.26 10.15
CA ARG A 394 24.78 -9.83 8.96
C ARG A 394 25.77 -8.88 8.29
N ALA A 395 25.40 -7.62 8.16
CA ALA A 395 26.25 -6.61 7.51
C ALA A 395 27.48 -6.24 8.36
N PHE A 396 27.35 -6.21 9.68
CA PHE A 396 28.38 -5.79 10.62
C PHE A 396 28.70 -6.87 11.69
N PRO A 397 29.17 -8.04 11.28
CA PRO A 397 29.57 -9.09 12.24
C PRO A 397 30.72 -8.58 13.11
N THR A 398 30.59 -8.64 14.45
CA THR A 398 31.60 -8.22 15.42
C THR A 398 32.78 -9.18 15.43
N LEU A 399 33.37 -9.41 14.30
CA LEU A 399 34.63 -10.12 14.16
C LEU A 399 35.77 -9.10 14.26
N GLY A 400 36.10 -8.77 15.51
CA GLY A 400 37.33 -7.97 15.71
C GLY A 400 38.49 -8.53 14.95
N ASP A 401 39.30 -7.66 14.42
CA ASP A 401 40.51 -7.65 13.60
C ASP A 401 41.51 -8.87 13.60
N ASN A 402 41.10 -10.05 14.02
CA ASN A 402 42.00 -11.20 14.09
C ASN A 402 41.61 -12.31 13.10
N GLN A 403 42.00 -12.15 11.84
CA GLN A 403 41.93 -13.17 10.78
C GLN A 403 42.56 -14.53 11.12
N LYS A 404 43.29 -14.62 12.22
CA LYS A 404 44.05 -15.83 12.65
C LYS A 404 43.29 -16.74 13.63
N LYS A 405 42.05 -16.45 14.02
CA LYS A 405 41.30 -17.31 14.95
C LYS A 405 40.58 -18.46 14.23
N SER A 406 40.52 -19.61 14.93
CA SER A 406 39.81 -20.77 14.38
C SER A 406 38.31 -20.48 14.19
N GLN A 407 37.67 -21.11 13.21
CA GLN A 407 36.26 -20.96 12.88
C GLN A 407 35.37 -21.17 14.11
N LYS A 408 35.69 -22.18 14.96
CA LYS A 408 34.98 -22.44 16.22
C LYS A 408 35.04 -21.28 17.22
N GLN A 409 36.17 -20.54 17.28
CA GLN A 409 36.28 -19.35 18.15
C GLN A 409 35.54 -18.13 17.57
N LYS A 410 35.47 -18.03 16.25
CA LYS A 410 34.68 -16.99 15.56
C LYS A 410 33.20 -17.20 15.83
N LYS A 411 32.66 -18.43 15.64
CA LYS A 411 31.28 -18.79 15.92
C LYS A 411 30.88 -18.50 17.37
N LYS A 412 31.71 -18.95 18.37
CA LYS A 412 31.44 -18.71 19.79
C LYS A 412 31.39 -17.22 20.17
N ARG A 413 32.14 -16.36 19.48
CA ARG A 413 32.08 -14.91 19.71
C ARG A 413 30.87 -14.26 19.06
N ALA A 414 30.54 -14.67 17.87
CA ALA A 414 29.40 -14.16 17.14
C ALA A 414 28.08 -14.48 17.85
N THR A 415 27.91 -15.73 18.31
CA THR A 415 26.73 -16.13 19.10
C THR A 415 26.64 -15.46 20.49
N GLY A 416 27.77 -14.91 20.99
CA GLY A 416 27.81 -14.09 22.21
C GLY A 416 27.64 -12.59 21.97
N ASP A 417 27.33 -12.16 20.73
CA ASP A 417 26.99 -10.77 20.41
C ASP A 417 25.57 -10.46 20.92
N ALA A 418 25.46 -9.41 21.71
CA ALA A 418 24.16 -9.00 22.27
C ALA A 418 23.11 -8.69 21.19
N ARG A 419 23.55 -8.21 20.00
CA ARG A 419 22.68 -7.91 18.87
C ARG A 419 22.13 -9.20 18.23
N PHE A 420 22.97 -10.23 18.09
CA PHE A 420 22.55 -11.54 17.63
C PHE A 420 21.50 -12.14 18.57
N THR A 421 21.79 -12.15 19.88
CA THR A 421 20.85 -12.64 20.89
C THR A 421 19.53 -11.88 20.81
N ARG A 422 19.60 -10.56 20.67
CA ARG A 422 18.43 -9.70 20.55
C ARG A 422 17.60 -10.02 19.31
N ALA A 423 18.22 -10.18 18.14
CA ALA A 423 17.52 -10.57 16.92
C ALA A 423 16.79 -11.92 17.08
N VAL A 424 17.47 -12.92 17.68
CA VAL A 424 16.89 -14.24 17.96
C VAL A 424 15.69 -14.13 18.91
N GLU A 425 15.81 -13.36 20.01
CA GLU A 425 14.71 -13.18 20.98
C GLU A 425 13.49 -12.55 20.34
N VAL A 426 13.67 -11.48 19.57
CA VAL A 426 12.58 -10.76 18.88
C VAL A 426 11.89 -11.65 17.85
N LEU A 427 12.65 -12.35 17.01
CA LEU A 427 12.08 -13.22 15.97
C LEU A 427 11.38 -14.45 16.54
N ARG A 428 11.93 -15.06 17.59
CA ARG A 428 11.26 -16.17 18.29
C ARG A 428 9.96 -15.72 18.95
N SER A 429 9.91 -14.50 19.44
CA SER A 429 8.66 -13.93 20.00
C SER A 429 7.64 -13.64 18.90
N ALA A 430 8.07 -13.12 17.74
CA ALA A 430 7.17 -12.97 16.58
C ALA A 430 6.55 -14.33 16.21
N HIS A 431 7.38 -15.38 16.10
CA HIS A 431 6.91 -16.74 15.80
C HIS A 431 6.04 -17.34 16.92
N HIS A 432 6.26 -16.96 18.18
CA HIS A 432 5.41 -17.41 19.29
C HIS A 432 3.97 -16.92 19.17
N PHE A 433 3.78 -15.68 18.73
CA PHE A 433 2.46 -15.08 18.57
C PHE A 433 1.83 -15.33 17.20
N HIS A 434 2.65 -15.64 16.19
CA HIS A 434 2.14 -15.89 14.84
C HIS A 434 3.09 -16.83 14.08
N ASP A 435 2.66 -18.06 13.85
CA ASP A 435 3.47 -19.18 13.34
C ASP A 435 4.16 -18.90 11.98
N LYS A 436 3.57 -18.08 11.11
CA LYS A 436 4.17 -17.69 9.82
C LYS A 436 5.32 -16.69 9.95
N LEU A 437 5.43 -15.98 11.10
CA LEU A 437 6.39 -14.90 11.27
C LEU A 437 7.67 -15.39 11.97
N GLY A 438 8.76 -14.66 11.80
CA GLY A 438 10.04 -14.88 12.48
C GLY A 438 10.89 -16.04 11.96
N GLY A 439 10.29 -17.15 11.54
CA GLY A 439 10.98 -18.38 11.15
C GLY A 439 11.96 -18.17 9.99
N TYR A 440 11.52 -17.54 8.93
CA TYR A 440 12.35 -17.25 7.75
C TYR A 440 13.58 -16.40 8.11
N TYR A 441 13.42 -15.29 8.83
CA TYR A 441 14.54 -14.44 9.21
C TYR A 441 15.50 -15.08 10.23
N LEU A 442 14.99 -15.98 11.08
CA LEU A 442 15.85 -16.83 11.92
C LEU A 442 16.71 -17.75 11.06
N ALA A 443 16.14 -18.39 10.04
CA ALA A 443 16.91 -19.22 9.11
C ALA A 443 17.97 -18.40 8.37
N CYS A 444 17.63 -17.21 7.85
CA CYS A 444 18.59 -16.28 7.22
C CYS A 444 19.73 -15.90 8.17
N LEU A 445 19.42 -15.63 9.45
CA LEU A 445 20.40 -15.28 10.46
C LEU A 445 21.38 -16.42 10.71
N TYR A 446 20.87 -17.65 10.87
CA TYR A 446 21.70 -18.83 11.11
C TYR A 446 22.47 -19.31 9.86
N ALA A 447 21.97 -19.05 8.66
CA ALA A 447 22.69 -19.33 7.41
C ALA A 447 23.91 -18.43 7.22
N SER A 448 23.89 -17.24 7.79
CA SER A 448 24.85 -16.19 7.48
C SER A 448 26.22 -16.38 8.19
N PRO A 449 27.33 -16.06 7.53
CA PRO A 449 28.62 -15.94 8.23
C PRO A 449 28.56 -14.83 9.30
N PRO A 450 29.15 -15.00 10.46
CA PRO A 450 30.01 -16.12 10.91
C PRO A 450 29.28 -17.21 11.69
N PHE A 451 27.94 -17.22 11.69
CA PHE A 451 27.12 -18.14 12.50
C PHE A 451 27.12 -19.53 11.86
N GLU A 452 26.75 -19.66 10.60
CA GLU A 452 26.75 -20.88 9.78
C GLU A 452 26.29 -22.11 10.57
N ASP A 453 25.09 -21.99 11.21
CA ASP A 453 24.50 -23.07 11.98
C ASP A 453 23.51 -23.84 11.13
N GLU A 454 23.99 -24.88 10.44
CA GLU A 454 23.18 -25.67 9.51
C GLU A 454 21.95 -26.28 10.17
N GLU A 455 22.07 -26.79 11.39
CA GLU A 455 20.98 -27.44 12.11
C GLU A 455 19.88 -26.43 12.44
N GLN A 456 20.23 -25.26 13.01
CA GLN A 456 19.28 -24.21 13.32
C GLN A 456 18.68 -23.60 12.06
N CYS A 457 19.48 -23.35 11.02
CA CYS A 457 19.00 -22.86 9.74
C CYS A 457 17.95 -23.79 9.14
N ARG A 458 18.26 -25.09 9.08
CA ARG A 458 17.35 -26.12 8.57
C ARG A 458 16.06 -26.18 9.37
N THR A 459 16.16 -26.24 10.70
CA THR A 459 14.99 -26.32 11.59
C THR A 459 14.04 -25.14 11.34
N TRP A 460 14.55 -23.91 11.29
CA TRP A 460 13.71 -22.73 11.10
C TRP A 460 13.17 -22.59 9.68
N LEU A 461 13.93 -23.05 8.66
CA LEU A 461 13.45 -23.01 7.29
C LEU A 461 12.35 -24.07 7.05
N GLU A 462 12.52 -25.29 7.58
CA GLU A 462 11.48 -26.33 7.55
C GLU A 462 10.23 -25.92 8.35
N THR A 463 10.41 -25.17 9.46
CA THR A 463 9.31 -24.59 10.22
C THR A 463 8.56 -23.55 9.39
N ALA A 464 9.28 -22.60 8.78
CA ALA A 464 8.68 -21.56 7.93
C ALA A 464 7.91 -22.16 6.74
N ASP A 465 8.48 -23.21 6.09
CA ASP A 465 7.84 -23.96 5.01
C ASP A 465 6.54 -24.62 5.47
N SER A 466 6.55 -25.28 6.64
CA SER A 466 5.37 -25.98 7.16
C SER A 466 4.17 -25.09 7.43
N TYR A 467 4.38 -23.80 7.63
CA TYR A 467 3.34 -22.78 7.80
C TYR A 467 3.07 -21.95 6.54
N GLY A 468 3.70 -22.27 5.40
CA GLY A 468 3.53 -21.57 4.13
C GLY A 468 4.17 -20.18 4.10
N ALA A 469 5.13 -19.89 5.00
CA ALA A 469 5.80 -18.60 5.04
C ALA A 469 6.87 -18.42 3.95
N LEU A 470 7.21 -19.50 3.21
CA LEU A 470 8.19 -19.44 2.12
C LEU A 470 7.57 -19.07 0.76
N GLU A 471 6.24 -19.13 0.63
CA GLU A 471 5.56 -18.85 -0.64
C GLU A 471 5.79 -17.41 -1.11
N ASP A 472 5.87 -16.47 -0.17
CA ASP A 472 5.95 -15.03 -0.45
C ASP A 472 7.36 -14.44 -0.30
N GLU A 473 8.23 -15.01 0.56
CA GLU A 473 9.48 -14.36 0.99
C GLU A 473 10.75 -15.14 0.64
N PHE A 474 10.65 -16.33 0.02
CA PHE A 474 11.80 -17.21 -0.15
C PHE A 474 12.77 -16.72 -1.22
N ASP A 475 13.91 -16.17 -0.77
CA ASP A 475 15.04 -15.82 -1.63
C ASP A 475 16.20 -16.80 -1.43
N VAL A 476 16.45 -17.63 -2.44
CA VAL A 476 17.52 -18.63 -2.45
C VAL A 476 18.90 -18.00 -2.26
N GLU A 477 19.12 -16.77 -2.75
CA GLU A 477 20.39 -16.07 -2.65
C GLU A 477 20.78 -15.73 -1.20
N GLU A 478 19.82 -15.61 -0.31
CA GLU A 478 20.03 -15.40 1.13
C GLU A 478 20.75 -16.56 1.80
N PHE A 479 20.72 -17.76 1.21
CA PHE A 479 21.20 -19.02 1.76
C PHE A 479 22.44 -19.58 1.05
N THR A 480 23.30 -18.72 0.51
CA THR A 480 24.49 -19.14 -0.28
C THR A 480 25.37 -20.19 0.40
N THR A 481 25.46 -20.18 1.74
CA THR A 481 26.22 -21.17 2.52
C THR A 481 25.54 -22.54 2.59
N MET A 482 24.27 -22.65 2.21
CA MET A 482 23.45 -23.85 2.28
C MET A 482 23.16 -24.46 0.90
N HIS A 483 23.51 -23.80 -0.21
CA HIS A 483 23.20 -24.22 -1.58
C HIS A 483 23.66 -25.66 -1.91
N ASP A 484 24.74 -26.12 -1.34
CA ASP A 484 25.27 -27.46 -1.61
C ASP A 484 24.57 -28.57 -0.79
N LYS A 485 23.70 -28.19 0.15
CA LYS A 485 23.06 -29.15 1.04
C LYS A 485 21.86 -29.82 0.38
N THR A 486 21.77 -31.14 0.48
CA THR A 486 20.70 -31.93 -0.13
C THR A 486 19.30 -31.51 0.39
N TRP A 487 19.19 -31.26 1.71
CA TRP A 487 17.94 -30.84 2.30
C TRP A 487 17.49 -29.47 1.78
N PHE A 488 18.44 -28.53 1.56
CA PHE A 488 18.12 -27.19 1.04
C PHE A 488 17.65 -27.26 -0.42
N LYS A 489 18.31 -28.08 -1.25
CA LYS A 489 17.92 -28.28 -2.64
C LYS A 489 16.49 -28.80 -2.79
N ARG A 490 16.02 -29.63 -1.85
CA ARG A 490 14.63 -30.10 -1.83
C ARG A 490 13.62 -29.00 -1.54
N LEU A 491 13.92 -28.09 -0.61
CA LEU A 491 13.06 -26.95 -0.30
C LEU A 491 13.06 -25.90 -1.42
N ALA A 492 14.20 -25.71 -2.09
CA ALA A 492 14.37 -24.71 -3.14
C ALA A 492 13.83 -25.15 -4.52
N GLN A 493 13.41 -26.41 -4.68
CA GLN A 493 12.86 -26.93 -5.95
C GLN A 493 11.34 -26.87 -5.95
N PRO A 494 10.71 -26.47 -7.09
CA PRO A 494 9.26 -26.57 -7.26
C PRO A 494 8.80 -28.03 -7.07
N PRO A 495 7.62 -28.28 -6.48
CA PRO A 495 7.12 -29.64 -6.18
C PRO A 495 7.02 -30.57 -7.40
N GLU A 496 6.92 -30.04 -8.60
CA GLU A 496 6.84 -30.80 -9.86
C GLU A 496 8.17 -31.51 -10.25
N GLN A 497 9.32 -31.16 -9.65
CA GLN A 497 10.64 -31.73 -9.97
C GLN A 497 11.13 -32.76 -8.95
N ILE A 498 10.36 -33.07 -7.91
CA ILE A 498 10.78 -33.98 -6.82
C ILE A 498 10.68 -35.45 -7.24
N GLU A 499 9.84 -35.80 -8.23
CA GLU A 499 9.64 -37.22 -8.66
C GLU A 499 10.85 -37.85 -9.33
N ASP A 500 11.79 -37.05 -9.88
CA ASP A 500 12.95 -37.60 -10.63
C ASP A 500 14.17 -37.96 -9.77
N ILE A 501 14.27 -37.44 -8.55
CA ILE A 501 15.47 -37.63 -7.69
C ILE A 501 15.44 -38.98 -6.94
N ASP A 502 14.26 -39.46 -6.58
CA ASP A 502 14.12 -40.75 -5.89
C ASP A 502 14.25 -41.96 -6.85
N GLY A 503 14.24 -41.73 -8.17
CA GLY A 503 14.42 -42.80 -9.21
C GLY A 503 15.87 -43.23 -9.40
N GLU A 504 16.83 -42.31 -9.31
CA GLU A 504 18.25 -42.61 -9.57
C GLU A 504 18.98 -43.37 -8.46
N GLN A 505 18.43 -43.39 -7.23
CA GLN A 505 19.10 -44.13 -6.11
C GLN A 505 18.62 -45.58 -5.95
N ARG A 506 17.62 -46.05 -6.69
CA ARG A 506 17.14 -47.43 -6.58
C ARG A 506 17.85 -48.43 -7.48
N ASP A 507 18.46 -47.96 -8.56
CA ASP A 507 19.07 -48.86 -9.55
C ASP A 507 20.53 -49.29 -9.24
N GLU A 508 21.19 -48.74 -8.22
CA GLU A 508 22.55 -49.12 -7.86
C GLU A 508 22.68 -50.18 -6.74
N GLN A 509 21.57 -50.69 -6.17
CA GLN A 509 21.64 -51.67 -5.07
C GLN A 509 21.23 -53.10 -5.47
N ASP A 510 20.82 -53.33 -6.70
CA ASP A 510 20.43 -54.69 -7.15
C ASP A 510 21.46 -55.38 -8.06
N GLU A 511 22.71 -54.90 -8.18
CA GLU A 511 23.81 -55.53 -8.93
C GLU A 511 25.01 -55.92 -8.07
N GLU A 512 24.84 -56.47 -6.83
CA GLU A 512 25.88 -57.23 -6.14
C GLU A 512 25.36 -58.62 -5.70
#